data_65ad10dcada3c6d49f720132644e738e
#
_entry.id   65ad10dcada3c6d49f720132644e738e
#
_cell.length_a   1.000
_cell.length_b   1.000
_cell.length_c   1.000
_cell.angle_alpha   90.00
_cell.angle_beta   90.00
_cell.angle_gamma   90.00
#
_symmetry.space_group_name_H-M   'P 1'
#
loop_
_entity.id
_entity.type
_entity.pdbx_description
1 polymer ?
#
loop_
_entity_poly.entity_id
_entity_poly.type
_entity_poly.pdbx_seq_one_letter_code
_entity_poly.pdbx_strand_id
1 'polypeptide(L)'
;MVRSKLLFAVAVVLGSSAMILGTVPAAQAADPPKCEPDKLATKYPGLASKKIIIGQDGESPPYSFRDPKDFNTIIGADADIVRAVFKCIGGQFEFKLGGWSGLLPAVIAGQADVMWDNLYFTTERAKQVDYVVYMIAGTGALVKKGNPKKITGMDGTCGLTATAGLGTVEEAAFRDQSEKCKAAGKAAINIMTYPDIPAGTRLIQNDRADILLSDLAMVDQLSANNPTVFERGFKVISDFKIGVAMKKGNEDLLKALFDALTVLQADGTQKKIYEQYKLDPALILPIAIQR
;
A
#
# COMPACT_ATOMS: atom_id res chain seq x y z
N MET A 1 32.61 -78.21 51.30
CA MET A 1 31.54 -77.19 51.31
C MET A 1 32.05 -75.95 52.04
N VAL A 2 32.62 -75.01 51.33
CA VAL A 2 33.06 -73.72 51.90
C VAL A 2 32.71 -72.66 50.91
N ARG A 3 31.80 -71.75 51.26
CA ARG A 3 31.38 -70.58 50.41
C ARG A 3 32.33 -69.40 50.68
N SER A 4 33.09 -69.01 49.68
CA SER A 4 33.89 -67.80 49.72
C SER A 4 33.02 -66.62 49.32
N LYS A 5 32.95 -65.57 50.16
CA LYS A 5 32.32 -64.29 49.86
C LYS A 5 33.42 -63.32 49.42
N LEU A 6 33.33 -62.89 48.13
CA LEU A 6 34.13 -61.79 47.64
C LEU A 6 33.37 -60.47 47.90
N LEU A 7 33.99 -59.55 48.60
CA LEU A 7 33.57 -58.16 48.78
C LEU A 7 34.17 -57.34 47.65
N PHE A 8 33.34 -56.74 46.83
CA PHE A 8 33.77 -55.70 45.86
C PHE A 8 33.59 -54.31 46.53
N ALA A 9 34.70 -53.61 46.67
CA ALA A 9 34.71 -52.21 47.08
C ALA A 9 34.50 -51.35 45.88
N VAL A 10 33.39 -50.54 45.82
CA VAL A 10 33.14 -49.56 44.84
C VAL A 10 33.74 -48.24 45.29
N ALA A 11 34.75 -47.77 44.58
CA ALA A 11 35.33 -46.45 44.76
C ALA A 11 34.43 -45.39 43.95
N VAL A 12 33.78 -44.50 44.69
CA VAL A 12 33.05 -43.36 44.12
C VAL A 12 34.03 -42.23 43.86
N VAL A 13 34.32 -41.97 42.60
CA VAL A 13 35.07 -40.78 42.15
C VAL A 13 34.09 -39.61 42.00
N LEU A 14 34.12 -38.68 42.93
CA LEU A 14 33.41 -37.40 42.84
C LEU A 14 34.15 -36.47 41.86
N GLY A 15 33.72 -36.47 40.60
CA GLY A 15 34.17 -35.50 39.59
C GLY A 15 33.45 -34.18 39.77
N SER A 16 34.13 -33.16 40.28
CA SER A 16 33.61 -31.78 40.34
C SER A 16 33.63 -31.16 38.93
N SER A 17 32.48 -31.18 38.23
CA SER A 17 32.29 -30.44 36.98
C SER A 17 32.09 -28.96 37.28
N ALA A 18 33.10 -28.14 37.08
CA ALA A 18 32.98 -26.69 37.11
C ALA A 18 32.17 -26.25 35.87
N MET A 19 30.90 -25.84 36.07
CA MET A 19 30.11 -25.16 35.03
C MET A 19 30.71 -23.78 34.75
N ILE A 20 31.39 -23.65 33.62
CA ILE A 20 31.76 -22.32 33.08
C ILE A 20 30.47 -21.69 32.54
N LEU A 21 29.84 -20.80 33.32
CA LEU A 21 28.81 -19.90 32.80
C LEU A 21 29.47 -18.93 31.83
N GLY A 22 29.45 -19.29 30.54
CA GLY A 22 29.76 -18.36 29.45
C GLY A 22 28.72 -17.24 29.43
N THR A 23 29.13 -16.02 29.76
CA THR A 23 28.33 -14.83 29.56
C THR A 23 28.16 -14.65 28.05
N VAL A 24 26.98 -14.98 27.51
CA VAL A 24 26.59 -14.62 26.15
C VAL A 24 26.56 -13.10 26.12
N PRO A 25 27.36 -12.43 25.26
CA PRO A 25 27.25 -10.99 25.14
C PRO A 25 25.84 -10.66 24.67
N ALA A 26 25.13 -9.81 25.42
CA ALA A 26 23.85 -9.28 25.00
C ALA A 26 24.07 -8.61 23.64
N ALA A 27 23.37 -9.10 22.60
CA ALA A 27 23.38 -8.45 21.32
C ALA A 27 22.93 -7.01 21.54
N GLN A 28 23.83 -6.05 21.32
CA GLN A 28 23.52 -4.64 21.39
C GLN A 28 22.42 -4.37 20.35
N ALA A 29 21.23 -3.97 20.81
CA ALA A 29 20.17 -3.55 19.91
C ALA A 29 20.74 -2.43 19.04
N ALA A 30 20.68 -2.62 17.72
CA ALA A 30 21.12 -1.59 16.81
C ALA A 30 20.32 -0.30 17.10
N ASP A 31 20.99 0.85 17.06
CA ASP A 31 20.32 2.14 17.19
C ASP A 31 19.15 2.22 16.18
N PRO A 32 17.98 2.76 16.59
CA PRO A 32 16.87 2.91 15.67
C PRO A 32 17.30 3.75 14.46
N PRO A 33 16.80 3.41 13.25
CA PRO A 33 17.16 4.15 12.05
C PRO A 33 16.78 5.63 12.20
N LYS A 34 17.60 6.53 11.64
CA LYS A 34 17.44 8.00 11.74
C LYS A 34 17.48 8.64 10.38
N CYS A 35 16.80 9.78 10.23
CA CYS A 35 16.94 10.63 9.05
C CYS A 35 18.35 11.24 8.98
N GLU A 36 18.97 11.20 7.81
CA GLU A 36 20.32 11.71 7.58
C GLU A 36 20.36 12.57 6.30
N PRO A 37 19.69 13.74 6.30
CA PRO A 37 19.53 14.58 5.12
C PRO A 37 20.86 15.07 4.53
N ASP A 38 21.87 15.26 5.36
CA ASP A 38 23.20 15.72 4.94
C ASP A 38 24.04 14.63 4.26
N LYS A 39 23.55 13.37 4.27
CA LYS A 39 24.27 12.22 3.72
C LYS A 39 23.72 11.75 2.36
N LEU A 40 22.84 12.49 1.72
CA LEU A 40 22.21 12.10 0.45
C LEU A 40 23.26 11.66 -0.59
N ALA A 41 24.22 12.53 -0.85
CA ALA A 41 25.26 12.28 -1.88
C ALA A 41 26.18 11.08 -1.57
N THR A 42 26.38 10.78 -0.28
CA THR A 42 27.20 9.66 0.15
C THR A 42 26.44 8.34 0.12
N LYS A 43 25.18 8.36 0.55
CA LYS A 43 24.33 7.14 0.67
C LYS A 43 23.66 6.75 -0.64
N TYR A 44 23.28 7.75 -1.44
CA TYR A 44 22.50 7.60 -2.68
C TYR A 44 23.05 8.55 -3.76
N PRO A 45 24.26 8.29 -4.27
CA PRO A 45 24.98 9.23 -5.17
C PRO A 45 24.19 9.57 -6.43
N GLY A 46 23.39 8.65 -6.96
CA GLY A 46 22.52 8.88 -8.11
C GLY A 46 21.39 9.87 -7.88
N LEU A 47 21.15 10.30 -6.62
CA LEU A 47 20.12 11.29 -6.27
C LEU A 47 20.70 12.68 -5.94
N ALA A 48 22.02 12.80 -5.77
CA ALA A 48 22.67 13.99 -5.21
C ALA A 48 22.35 15.31 -5.93
N SER A 49 22.17 15.27 -7.24
CA SER A 49 21.86 16.45 -8.07
C SER A 49 20.55 16.31 -8.84
N LYS A 50 19.74 15.31 -8.50
CA LYS A 50 18.52 14.99 -9.22
C LYS A 50 17.29 15.46 -8.45
N LYS A 51 16.38 16.16 -9.13
CA LYS A 51 15.03 16.42 -8.65
C LYS A 51 14.13 15.27 -9.10
N ILE A 52 13.53 14.55 -8.15
CA ILE A 52 12.72 13.36 -8.42
C ILE A 52 11.31 13.78 -8.78
N ILE A 53 10.80 13.26 -9.90
CA ILE A 53 9.46 13.53 -10.41
C ILE A 53 8.49 12.48 -9.85
N ILE A 54 7.56 12.93 -9.01
CA ILE A 54 6.55 12.10 -8.34
C ILE A 54 5.22 12.22 -9.07
N GLY A 55 4.77 11.14 -9.71
CA GLY A 55 3.46 11.07 -10.36
C GLY A 55 2.34 10.88 -9.32
N GLN A 56 1.36 11.79 -9.33
CA GLN A 56 0.13 11.75 -8.55
C GLN A 56 -1.05 12.27 -9.37
N ASP A 57 -2.28 11.88 -9.06
CA ASP A 57 -3.45 12.33 -9.83
C ASP A 57 -4.14 13.57 -9.22
N GLY A 58 -4.01 13.81 -7.94
CA GLY A 58 -4.64 14.95 -7.28
C GLY A 58 -6.16 14.87 -7.11
N GLU A 59 -6.78 13.71 -7.39
CA GLU A 59 -8.22 13.45 -7.31
C GLU A 59 -8.57 12.19 -6.50
N SER A 60 -7.57 11.66 -5.75
CA SER A 60 -7.65 10.39 -5.00
C SER A 60 -7.61 10.58 -3.47
N PRO A 61 -8.58 11.29 -2.84
CA PRO A 61 -8.64 11.41 -1.39
C PRO A 61 -8.92 10.02 -0.76
N PRO A 62 -8.30 9.68 0.38
CA PRO A 62 -7.44 10.50 1.25
C PRO A 62 -5.95 10.48 0.91
N TYR A 63 -5.53 9.89 -0.20
CA TYR A 63 -4.12 9.63 -0.53
C TYR A 63 -3.42 10.80 -1.20
N SER A 64 -4.00 11.33 -2.27
CA SER A 64 -3.47 12.44 -3.06
C SER A 64 -4.62 13.28 -3.61
N PHE A 65 -4.74 14.51 -3.19
CA PHE A 65 -5.80 15.39 -3.68
C PHE A 65 -5.44 16.87 -3.52
N ARG A 66 -6.12 17.71 -4.30
CA ARG A 66 -5.92 19.16 -4.24
C ARG A 66 -6.47 19.73 -2.94
N ASP A 67 -5.71 20.62 -2.30
CA ASP A 67 -6.17 21.32 -1.11
C ASP A 67 -7.35 22.24 -1.49
N PRO A 68 -8.53 22.08 -0.83
CA PRO A 68 -9.67 22.97 -1.07
C PRO A 68 -9.40 24.45 -0.83
N LYS A 69 -8.36 24.78 -0.05
CA LYS A 69 -7.97 26.17 0.28
C LYS A 69 -6.94 26.73 -0.71
N ASP A 70 -6.13 25.87 -1.29
CA ASP A 70 -5.13 26.24 -2.29
C ASP A 70 -5.04 25.12 -3.35
N PHE A 71 -5.78 25.30 -4.44
CA PHE A 71 -5.92 24.31 -5.48
C PHE A 71 -4.62 23.92 -6.21
N ASN A 72 -3.56 24.71 -6.01
CA ASN A 72 -2.22 24.39 -6.52
C ASN A 72 -1.42 23.48 -5.60
N THR A 73 -1.86 23.32 -4.36
CA THR A 73 -1.21 22.44 -3.38
C THR A 73 -1.86 21.06 -3.37
N ILE A 74 -1.03 20.02 -3.45
CA ILE A 74 -1.45 18.63 -3.29
C ILE A 74 -1.25 18.24 -1.83
N ILE A 75 -2.29 17.68 -1.23
CA ILE A 75 -2.32 17.14 0.13
C ILE A 75 -2.80 15.68 0.10
N GLY A 76 -2.77 15.00 1.23
CA GLY A 76 -3.17 13.61 1.36
C GLY A 76 -2.07 12.76 1.97
N ALA A 77 -2.40 11.55 2.36
CA ALA A 77 -1.47 10.68 3.07
C ALA A 77 -0.21 10.38 2.25
N ASP A 78 -0.36 10.04 0.98
CA ASP A 78 0.78 9.76 0.10
C ASP A 78 1.59 11.04 -0.17
N ALA A 79 0.93 12.18 -0.40
CA ALA A 79 1.62 13.45 -0.60
C ALA A 79 2.44 13.89 0.61
N ASP A 80 1.92 13.69 1.83
CA ASP A 80 2.62 14.07 3.06
C ASP A 80 3.73 13.06 3.41
N ILE A 81 3.55 11.77 3.11
CA ILE A 81 4.63 10.77 3.21
C ILE A 81 5.77 11.13 2.24
N VAL A 82 5.48 11.51 0.99
CA VAL A 82 6.52 11.99 0.04
C VAL A 82 7.32 13.12 0.66
N ARG A 83 6.65 14.16 1.20
CA ARG A 83 7.34 15.30 1.86
C ARG A 83 8.23 14.85 3.01
N ALA A 84 7.72 13.95 3.87
CA ALA A 84 8.46 13.42 5.00
C ALA A 84 9.68 12.59 4.56
N VAL A 85 9.52 11.72 3.55
CA VAL A 85 10.61 10.93 2.96
C VAL A 85 11.71 11.80 2.40
N PHE A 86 11.36 12.77 1.54
CA PHE A 86 12.37 13.63 0.91
C PHE A 86 13.05 14.58 1.91
N LYS A 87 12.33 15.01 2.95
CA LYS A 87 12.94 15.71 4.08
C LYS A 87 13.91 14.80 4.85
N CYS A 88 13.58 13.55 5.05
CA CYS A 88 14.39 12.56 5.79
C CYS A 88 15.72 12.28 5.08
N ILE A 89 15.71 12.14 3.75
CA ILE A 89 16.91 11.87 2.96
C ILE A 89 17.64 13.12 2.47
N GLY A 90 17.06 14.33 2.61
CA GLY A 90 17.63 15.59 2.07
C GLY A 90 17.51 15.72 0.54
N GLY A 91 16.61 14.96 -0.09
CA GLY A 91 16.41 14.95 -1.54
C GLY A 91 15.46 16.06 -2.01
N GLN A 92 15.50 16.35 -3.30
CA GLN A 92 14.57 17.27 -3.96
C GLN A 92 13.54 16.48 -4.77
N PHE A 93 12.30 16.96 -4.79
CA PHE A 93 11.23 16.38 -5.59
C PHE A 93 10.29 17.45 -6.13
N GLU A 94 9.47 17.05 -7.09
CA GLU A 94 8.29 17.80 -7.52
C GLU A 94 7.14 16.84 -7.85
N PHE A 95 5.91 17.28 -7.63
CA PHE A 95 4.73 16.55 -8.08
C PHE A 95 4.44 16.85 -9.56
N LYS A 96 4.23 15.78 -10.32
CA LYS A 96 3.71 15.81 -11.68
C LYS A 96 2.32 15.22 -11.69
N LEU A 97 1.32 16.05 -11.91
CA LEU A 97 -0.07 15.61 -11.93
C LEU A 97 -0.47 15.03 -13.28
N GLY A 98 -1.29 13.98 -13.23
CA GLY A 98 -1.85 13.33 -14.40
C GLY A 98 -3.02 12.43 -14.01
N GLY A 99 -3.83 11.98 -14.97
CA GLY A 99 -4.86 10.98 -14.68
C GLY A 99 -4.24 9.67 -14.19
N TRP A 100 -4.83 9.05 -13.18
CA TRP A 100 -4.29 7.89 -12.46
C TRP A 100 -3.81 6.77 -13.41
N SER A 101 -4.60 6.43 -14.42
CA SER A 101 -4.28 5.38 -15.39
C SER A 101 -3.03 5.68 -16.25
N GLY A 102 -2.63 6.94 -16.34
CA GLY A 102 -1.44 7.40 -17.08
C GLY A 102 -0.16 7.41 -16.23
N LEU A 103 -0.24 7.33 -14.90
CA LEU A 103 0.92 7.54 -14.02
C LEU A 103 1.93 6.41 -14.12
N LEU A 104 1.50 5.14 -14.06
CA LEU A 104 2.43 4.00 -14.18
C LEU A 104 3.07 3.92 -15.58
N PRO A 105 2.33 4.07 -16.69
CA PRO A 105 2.92 4.26 -18.02
C PRO A 105 3.97 5.38 -18.09
N ALA A 106 3.73 6.52 -17.43
CA ALA A 106 4.69 7.64 -17.39
C ALA A 106 5.99 7.25 -16.66
N VAL A 107 5.93 6.44 -15.59
CA VAL A 107 7.13 5.90 -14.92
C VAL A 107 7.88 4.95 -15.84
N ILE A 108 7.19 4.02 -16.50
CA ILE A 108 7.81 3.06 -17.42
C ILE A 108 8.50 3.78 -18.58
N ALA A 109 7.88 4.84 -19.10
CA ALA A 109 8.43 5.67 -20.17
C ALA A 109 9.53 6.65 -19.69
N GLY A 110 9.79 6.76 -18.37
CA GLY A 110 10.78 7.68 -17.81
C GLY A 110 10.34 9.16 -17.79
N GLN A 111 9.05 9.41 -17.89
CA GLN A 111 8.45 10.76 -17.80
C GLN A 111 8.14 11.18 -16.36
N ALA A 112 8.11 10.21 -15.45
CA ALA A 112 8.14 10.36 -14.01
C ALA A 112 9.14 9.36 -13.43
N ASP A 113 9.70 9.64 -12.27
CA ASP A 113 10.64 8.71 -11.60
C ASP A 113 9.89 7.70 -10.76
N VAL A 114 8.77 8.11 -10.17
CA VAL A 114 7.93 7.30 -9.26
C VAL A 114 6.46 7.55 -9.53
N MET A 115 5.63 6.53 -9.37
CA MET A 115 4.21 6.66 -9.10
C MET A 115 3.98 6.43 -7.61
N TRP A 116 3.44 7.45 -6.92
CA TRP A 116 3.10 7.38 -5.50
C TRP A 116 1.67 7.88 -5.29
N ASP A 117 0.72 7.01 -5.56
CA ASP A 117 -0.70 7.36 -5.57
C ASP A 117 -1.58 6.12 -5.38
N ASN A 118 -1.55 5.59 -4.15
CA ASN A 118 -2.33 4.42 -3.76
C ASN A 118 -2.23 3.26 -4.76
N LEU A 119 -0.99 2.95 -5.19
CA LEU A 119 -0.77 1.95 -6.22
C LEU A 119 -0.66 0.54 -5.64
N TYR A 120 -1.61 -0.32 -5.98
CA TYR A 120 -1.56 -1.73 -5.61
C TYR A 120 -0.42 -2.47 -6.31
N PHE A 121 0.33 -3.23 -5.52
CA PHE A 121 1.27 -4.21 -6.06
C PHE A 121 0.51 -5.34 -6.74
N THR A 122 0.93 -5.68 -7.96
CA THR A 122 0.55 -6.90 -8.65
C THR A 122 1.79 -7.52 -9.29
N THR A 123 1.80 -8.85 -9.44
CA THR A 123 2.90 -9.56 -10.13
C THR A 123 3.06 -9.11 -11.58
N GLU A 124 1.98 -8.69 -12.24
CA GLU A 124 2.03 -8.19 -13.62
C GLU A 124 2.74 -6.83 -13.68
N ARG A 125 2.39 -5.89 -12.80
CA ARG A 125 3.07 -4.59 -12.71
C ARG A 125 4.54 -4.73 -12.31
N ALA A 126 4.85 -5.67 -11.41
CA ALA A 126 6.21 -5.95 -10.95
C ALA A 126 7.14 -6.49 -12.04
N LYS A 127 6.63 -6.95 -13.18
CA LYS A 127 7.48 -7.27 -14.35
C LYS A 127 8.16 -6.04 -14.94
N GLN A 128 7.58 -4.85 -14.77
CA GLN A 128 8.04 -3.61 -15.39
C GLN A 128 8.63 -2.59 -14.41
N VAL A 129 8.23 -2.63 -13.14
CA VAL A 129 8.64 -1.68 -12.10
C VAL A 129 9.04 -2.40 -10.81
N ASP A 130 9.86 -1.75 -9.99
CA ASP A 130 10.16 -2.17 -8.63
C ASP A 130 9.25 -1.41 -7.66
N TYR A 131 8.95 -2.00 -6.51
CA TYR A 131 8.11 -1.42 -5.47
C TYR A 131 8.82 -1.34 -4.12
N VAL A 132 8.50 -0.29 -3.37
CA VAL A 132 8.61 -0.29 -1.91
C VAL A 132 7.19 -0.28 -1.35
N VAL A 133 6.76 -1.40 -0.76
CA VAL A 133 5.42 -1.53 -0.16
C VAL A 133 5.43 -1.12 1.29
N TYR A 134 4.35 -0.49 1.76
CA TYR A 134 4.27 0.12 3.10
C TYR A 134 2.90 0.00 3.77
N MET A 135 1.87 -0.45 3.06
CA MET A 135 0.53 -0.67 3.63
C MET A 135 -0.24 -1.76 2.89
N ILE A 136 -1.35 -2.20 3.48
CA ILE A 136 -2.39 -2.98 2.80
C ILE A 136 -3.62 -2.12 2.59
N ALA A 137 -4.47 -2.55 1.66
CA ALA A 137 -5.77 -1.94 1.46
C ALA A 137 -6.87 -3.00 1.33
N GLY A 138 -8.09 -2.53 1.45
CA GLY A 138 -9.27 -3.26 1.05
C GLY A 138 -9.96 -2.57 -0.12
N THR A 139 -10.85 -3.27 -0.77
CA THR A 139 -11.75 -2.71 -1.79
C THR A 139 -13.12 -2.44 -1.17
N GLY A 140 -13.69 -1.29 -1.45
CA GLY A 140 -15.04 -0.90 -1.09
C GLY A 140 -15.96 -0.81 -2.30
N ALA A 141 -17.23 -1.11 -2.10
CA ALA A 141 -18.28 -0.90 -3.09
C ALA A 141 -19.09 0.35 -2.74
N LEU A 142 -19.03 1.37 -3.58
CA LEU A 142 -19.89 2.55 -3.46
C LEU A 142 -21.17 2.31 -4.26
N VAL A 143 -22.31 2.52 -3.62
CA VAL A 143 -23.63 2.43 -4.24
C VAL A 143 -24.44 3.69 -3.93
N LYS A 144 -25.51 3.92 -4.67
CA LYS A 144 -26.47 4.98 -4.39
C LYS A 144 -27.11 4.76 -3.03
N LYS A 145 -27.42 5.84 -2.32
CA LYS A 145 -28.05 5.80 -1.00
C LYS A 145 -29.32 4.93 -0.99
N GLY A 146 -29.44 4.08 0.02
CA GLY A 146 -30.51 3.09 0.15
C GLY A 146 -30.28 1.81 -0.64
N ASN A 147 -29.15 1.67 -1.32
CA ASN A 147 -28.75 0.48 -2.07
C ASN A 147 -29.89 -0.17 -2.87
N PRO A 148 -30.48 0.52 -3.86
CA PRO A 148 -31.73 0.10 -4.51
C PRO A 148 -31.64 -1.27 -5.21
N LYS A 149 -30.42 -1.67 -5.56
CA LYS A 149 -30.14 -2.99 -6.17
C LYS A 149 -29.82 -4.07 -5.13
N LYS A 150 -29.77 -3.73 -3.84
CA LYS A 150 -29.47 -4.64 -2.72
C LYS A 150 -28.14 -5.39 -2.91
N ILE A 151 -27.12 -4.67 -3.38
CA ILE A 151 -25.78 -5.24 -3.67
C ILE A 151 -25.03 -5.39 -2.35
N THR A 152 -24.76 -6.63 -1.93
CA THR A 152 -24.08 -6.96 -0.67
C THR A 152 -22.79 -7.76 -0.87
N GLY A 153 -22.38 -7.98 -2.13
CA GLY A 153 -21.18 -8.73 -2.49
C GLY A 153 -21.03 -8.82 -4.00
N MET A 154 -19.89 -9.33 -4.45
CA MET A 154 -19.58 -9.47 -5.87
C MET A 154 -20.57 -10.34 -6.63
N ASP A 155 -21.10 -11.41 -6.02
CA ASP A 155 -22.06 -12.30 -6.67
C ASP A 155 -23.40 -11.63 -7.01
N GLY A 156 -23.73 -10.54 -6.33
CA GLY A 156 -24.89 -9.72 -6.58
C GLY A 156 -24.75 -8.76 -7.76
N THR A 157 -23.61 -8.74 -8.45
CA THR A 157 -23.35 -7.78 -9.54
C THR A 157 -23.67 -8.30 -10.93
N CYS A 158 -24.02 -9.60 -11.08
CA CYS A 158 -24.38 -10.19 -12.37
C CYS A 158 -25.56 -9.46 -13.03
N GLY A 159 -25.38 -9.05 -14.29
CA GLY A 159 -26.40 -8.34 -15.08
C GLY A 159 -26.55 -6.85 -14.74
N LEU A 160 -25.78 -6.34 -13.79
CA LEU A 160 -25.76 -4.92 -13.43
C LEU A 160 -24.74 -4.13 -14.26
N THR A 161 -24.83 -2.81 -14.19
CA THR A 161 -23.81 -1.90 -14.71
C THR A 161 -22.85 -1.53 -13.56
N ALA A 162 -21.58 -1.92 -13.71
CA ALA A 162 -20.55 -1.69 -12.74
C ALA A 162 -19.50 -0.69 -13.28
N THR A 163 -18.87 0.08 -12.39
CA THR A 163 -17.81 1.02 -12.79
C THR A 163 -16.59 0.95 -11.87
N ALA A 164 -15.41 1.10 -12.45
CA ALA A 164 -14.11 1.15 -11.75
C ALA A 164 -13.14 2.05 -12.53
N GLY A 165 -12.07 2.48 -11.88
CA GLY A 165 -10.99 3.22 -12.51
C GLY A 165 -10.31 2.39 -13.61
N LEU A 166 -9.99 3.01 -14.72
CA LEU A 166 -9.30 2.35 -15.83
C LEU A 166 -7.93 1.81 -15.39
N GLY A 167 -7.69 0.52 -15.62
CA GLY A 167 -6.41 -0.15 -15.29
C GLY A 167 -6.23 -0.51 -13.81
N THR A 168 -7.28 -0.37 -12.98
CA THR A 168 -7.26 -0.74 -11.57
C THR A 168 -7.48 -2.24 -11.35
N VAL A 169 -7.16 -2.73 -10.14
CA VAL A 169 -7.47 -4.12 -9.75
C VAL A 169 -8.97 -4.32 -9.58
N GLU A 170 -9.73 -3.27 -9.30
CA GLU A 170 -11.19 -3.28 -9.20
C GLU A 170 -11.85 -3.48 -10.56
N GLU A 171 -11.30 -2.88 -11.63
CA GLU A 171 -11.73 -3.16 -13.00
C GLU A 171 -11.50 -4.64 -13.33
N ALA A 172 -10.30 -5.16 -13.02
CA ALA A 172 -9.99 -6.57 -13.25
C ALA A 172 -10.94 -7.49 -12.46
N ALA A 173 -11.24 -7.16 -11.19
CA ALA A 173 -12.17 -7.92 -10.36
C ALA A 173 -13.58 -7.98 -10.96
N PHE A 174 -14.07 -6.89 -11.58
CA PHE A 174 -15.36 -6.92 -12.28
C PHE A 174 -15.30 -7.77 -13.56
N ARG A 175 -14.18 -7.74 -14.30
CA ARG A 175 -14.01 -8.62 -15.48
C ARG A 175 -14.05 -10.09 -15.09
N ASP A 176 -13.31 -10.47 -14.05
CA ASP A 176 -13.29 -11.84 -13.53
C ASP A 176 -14.67 -12.26 -13.02
N GLN A 177 -15.37 -11.39 -12.32
CA GLN A 177 -16.72 -11.65 -11.85
C GLN A 177 -17.72 -11.80 -13.00
N SER A 178 -17.57 -10.99 -14.06
CA SER A 178 -18.40 -11.11 -15.26
C SER A 178 -18.25 -12.47 -15.93
N GLU A 179 -17.04 -13.01 -16.02
CA GLU A 179 -16.82 -14.37 -16.53
C GLU A 179 -17.45 -15.44 -15.63
N LYS A 180 -17.37 -15.27 -14.29
CA LYS A 180 -18.07 -16.15 -13.33
C LYS A 180 -19.59 -16.10 -13.52
N CYS A 181 -20.16 -14.91 -13.76
CA CYS A 181 -21.59 -14.75 -14.03
C CYS A 181 -22.00 -15.55 -15.29
N LYS A 182 -21.24 -15.41 -16.38
CA LYS A 182 -21.49 -16.17 -17.63
C LYS A 182 -21.41 -17.68 -17.41
N ALA A 183 -20.37 -18.13 -16.72
CA ALA A 183 -20.18 -19.55 -16.41
C ALA A 183 -21.33 -20.13 -15.56
N ALA A 184 -21.98 -19.29 -14.73
CA ALA A 184 -23.15 -19.65 -13.94
C ALA A 184 -24.48 -19.48 -14.69
N GLY A 185 -24.47 -19.19 -15.99
CA GLY A 185 -25.68 -18.98 -16.80
C GLY A 185 -26.41 -17.67 -16.49
N LYS A 186 -25.75 -16.71 -15.81
CA LYS A 186 -26.30 -15.39 -15.50
C LYS A 186 -25.85 -14.37 -16.54
N ALA A 187 -26.53 -13.21 -16.59
CA ALA A 187 -26.13 -12.12 -17.45
C ALA A 187 -24.75 -11.57 -17.05
N ALA A 188 -23.95 -11.21 -18.03
CA ALA A 188 -22.65 -10.58 -17.83
C ALA A 188 -22.79 -9.21 -17.16
N ILE A 189 -21.75 -8.76 -16.49
CA ILE A 189 -21.68 -7.39 -15.97
C ILE A 189 -21.38 -6.43 -17.14
N ASN A 190 -22.13 -5.33 -17.22
CA ASN A 190 -21.80 -4.22 -18.11
C ASN A 190 -20.77 -3.33 -17.42
N ILE A 191 -19.51 -3.38 -17.86
CA ILE A 191 -18.40 -2.68 -17.20
C ILE A 191 -18.12 -1.35 -17.91
N MET A 192 -18.21 -0.27 -17.15
CA MET A 192 -17.81 1.09 -17.55
C MET A 192 -16.54 1.46 -16.77
N THR A 193 -15.60 2.12 -17.43
CA THR A 193 -14.42 2.67 -16.75
C THR A 193 -14.50 4.19 -16.65
N TYR A 194 -13.82 4.76 -15.65
CA TYR A 194 -13.70 6.20 -15.48
C TYR A 194 -12.23 6.62 -15.40
N PRO A 195 -11.89 7.86 -15.82
CA PRO A 195 -10.53 8.37 -15.74
C PRO A 195 -10.17 8.91 -14.35
N ASP A 196 -11.13 9.37 -13.57
CA ASP A 196 -11.00 10.00 -12.26
C ASP A 196 -12.21 9.70 -11.36
N ILE A 197 -12.03 9.80 -10.05
CA ILE A 197 -13.08 9.51 -9.05
C ILE A 197 -14.32 10.38 -9.23
N PRO A 198 -14.22 11.70 -9.49
CA PRO A 198 -15.40 12.51 -9.77
C PRO A 198 -16.23 12.02 -10.96
N ALA A 199 -15.59 11.55 -12.05
CA ALA A 199 -16.30 10.95 -13.17
C ALA A 199 -17.02 9.65 -12.79
N GLY A 200 -16.36 8.78 -12.02
CA GLY A 200 -16.93 7.53 -11.52
C GLY A 200 -18.14 7.75 -10.61
N THR A 201 -18.04 8.66 -9.65
CA THR A 201 -19.15 8.97 -8.73
C THR A 201 -20.36 9.58 -9.46
N ARG A 202 -20.14 10.38 -10.52
CA ARG A 202 -21.24 10.89 -11.37
C ARG A 202 -21.99 9.78 -12.09
N LEU A 203 -21.36 8.66 -12.44
CA LEU A 203 -22.06 7.51 -13.03
C LEU A 203 -23.07 6.90 -12.05
N ILE A 204 -22.70 6.75 -10.77
CA ILE A 204 -23.61 6.27 -9.72
C ILE A 204 -24.71 7.30 -9.44
N GLN A 205 -24.34 8.57 -9.29
CA GLN A 205 -25.29 9.65 -8.95
C GLN A 205 -26.38 9.79 -9.99
N ASN A 206 -26.04 9.61 -11.28
CA ASN A 206 -26.95 9.77 -12.42
C ASN A 206 -27.60 8.44 -12.87
N ASP A 207 -27.56 7.39 -12.07
CA ASP A 207 -28.13 6.05 -12.35
C ASP A 207 -27.60 5.41 -13.65
N ARG A 208 -26.36 5.78 -14.08
CA ARG A 208 -25.68 5.18 -15.23
C ARG A 208 -24.85 3.96 -14.86
N ALA A 209 -24.51 3.83 -13.60
CA ALA A 209 -23.91 2.61 -13.02
C ALA A 209 -24.60 2.31 -11.67
N ASP A 210 -24.70 1.03 -11.34
CA ASP A 210 -25.34 0.53 -10.14
C ASP A 210 -24.35 0.42 -8.97
N ILE A 211 -23.05 0.23 -9.29
CA ILE A 211 -21.98 0.01 -8.31
C ILE A 211 -20.65 0.57 -8.83
N LEU A 212 -19.87 1.18 -7.95
CA LEU A 212 -18.48 1.55 -8.17
C LEU A 212 -17.61 0.79 -7.17
N LEU A 213 -16.56 0.11 -7.66
CA LEU A 213 -15.49 -0.42 -6.81
C LEU A 213 -14.31 0.55 -6.81
N SER A 214 -13.75 0.76 -5.64
CA SER A 214 -12.51 1.50 -5.42
C SER A 214 -11.87 1.08 -4.10
N ASP A 215 -10.73 1.69 -3.75
CA ASP A 215 -10.11 1.53 -2.44
C ASP A 215 -11.11 1.79 -1.31
N LEU A 216 -11.03 0.99 -0.24
CA LEU A 216 -12.00 1.03 0.86
C LEU A 216 -12.03 2.39 1.57
N ALA A 217 -10.86 2.99 1.83
CA ALA A 217 -10.81 4.28 2.51
C ALA A 217 -11.38 5.41 1.63
N MET A 218 -11.19 5.31 0.32
CA MET A 218 -11.80 6.21 -0.66
C MET A 218 -13.33 6.10 -0.65
N VAL A 219 -13.87 4.89 -0.70
CA VAL A 219 -15.31 4.62 -0.63
C VAL A 219 -15.91 5.11 0.69
N ASP A 220 -15.23 4.86 1.81
CA ASP A 220 -15.67 5.32 3.12
C ASP A 220 -15.70 6.84 3.20
N GLN A 221 -14.68 7.52 2.67
CA GLN A 221 -14.63 8.98 2.63
C GLN A 221 -15.71 9.58 1.71
N LEU A 222 -15.93 9.00 0.52
CA LEU A 222 -16.99 9.44 -0.39
C LEU A 222 -18.37 9.29 0.24
N SER A 223 -18.64 8.17 0.91
CA SER A 223 -19.88 7.93 1.63
C SER A 223 -20.06 8.89 2.80
N ALA A 224 -19.01 9.15 3.58
CA ALA A 224 -19.05 10.08 4.71
C ALA A 224 -19.25 11.54 4.30
N ASN A 225 -18.63 11.95 3.19
CA ASN A 225 -18.74 13.31 2.67
C ASN A 225 -20.07 13.56 1.93
N ASN A 226 -20.75 12.51 1.45
CA ASN A 226 -22.00 12.60 0.69
C ASN A 226 -23.05 11.61 1.20
N PRO A 227 -23.44 11.66 2.49
CA PRO A 227 -24.23 10.61 3.15
C PRO A 227 -25.68 10.52 2.66
N THR A 228 -26.17 11.54 1.96
CA THR A 228 -27.50 11.56 1.34
C THR A 228 -27.50 11.01 -0.09
N VAL A 229 -26.32 10.85 -0.70
CA VAL A 229 -26.17 10.43 -2.11
C VAL A 229 -25.63 9.02 -2.21
N PHE A 230 -24.66 8.69 -1.37
CA PHE A 230 -23.91 7.43 -1.44
C PHE A 230 -23.93 6.69 -0.10
N GLU A 231 -23.72 5.39 -0.21
CA GLU A 231 -23.35 4.53 0.93
C GLU A 231 -22.42 3.41 0.45
N ARG A 232 -21.72 2.79 1.39
CA ARG A 232 -20.95 1.59 1.10
C ARG A 232 -21.91 0.38 1.09
N GLY A 233 -21.99 -0.32 -0.07
CA GLY A 233 -22.77 -1.54 -0.20
C GLY A 233 -22.10 -2.73 0.49
N PHE A 234 -20.80 -2.92 0.26
CA PHE A 234 -19.98 -3.95 0.92
C PHE A 234 -18.50 -3.57 0.91
N LYS A 235 -17.69 -4.37 1.60
CA LYS A 235 -16.23 -4.30 1.54
C LYS A 235 -15.64 -5.68 1.33
N VAL A 236 -14.49 -5.73 0.67
CA VAL A 236 -13.62 -6.89 0.59
C VAL A 236 -12.31 -6.51 1.25
N ILE A 237 -11.95 -7.19 2.33
CA ILE A 237 -10.62 -7.06 2.90
C ILE A 237 -9.73 -7.98 2.10
N SER A 238 -8.73 -7.41 1.47
CA SER A 238 -7.77 -8.14 0.62
C SER A 238 -6.37 -7.98 1.18
N ASP A 239 -5.49 -8.92 0.84
CA ASP A 239 -4.06 -8.85 1.18
C ASP A 239 -3.28 -7.99 0.15
N PHE A 240 -3.97 -7.13 -0.59
CA PHE A 240 -3.32 -6.26 -1.55
C PHE A 240 -2.39 -5.27 -0.84
N LYS A 241 -1.12 -5.36 -1.21
CA LYS A 241 -0.10 -4.42 -0.74
C LYS A 241 -0.14 -3.17 -1.59
N ILE A 242 0.01 -2.03 -0.95
CA ILE A 242 0.19 -0.74 -1.62
C ILE A 242 1.64 -0.32 -1.46
N GLY A 243 2.19 0.27 -2.50
CA GLY A 243 3.56 0.77 -2.51
C GLY A 243 3.81 1.86 -3.51
N VAL A 244 4.96 2.47 -3.38
CA VAL A 244 5.52 3.37 -4.37
C VAL A 244 6.21 2.55 -5.44
N ALA A 245 5.93 2.85 -6.72
CA ALA A 245 6.52 2.16 -7.86
C ALA A 245 7.52 3.05 -8.60
N MET A 246 8.61 2.46 -9.04
CA MET A 246 9.66 3.12 -9.81
C MET A 246 10.22 2.20 -10.89
N LYS A 247 10.86 2.79 -11.91
CA LYS A 247 11.48 2.02 -12.98
C LYS A 247 12.54 1.08 -12.43
N LYS A 248 12.56 -0.17 -12.93
CA LYS A 248 13.58 -1.17 -12.57
C LYS A 248 15.00 -0.67 -12.76
N GLY A 249 15.89 -1.08 -11.84
CA GLY A 249 17.33 -0.77 -11.89
C GLY A 249 17.71 0.59 -11.32
N ASN A 250 16.77 1.36 -10.74
CA ASN A 250 17.10 2.59 -10.00
C ASN A 250 17.38 2.26 -8.53
N GLU A 251 18.51 1.58 -8.28
CA GLU A 251 18.85 1.03 -6.95
C GLU A 251 19.01 2.13 -5.88
N ASP A 252 19.59 3.28 -6.22
CA ASP A 252 19.76 4.39 -5.28
C ASP A 252 18.40 4.95 -4.84
N LEU A 253 17.45 5.13 -5.76
CA LEU A 253 16.12 5.60 -5.44
C LEU A 253 15.35 4.56 -4.64
N LEU A 254 15.40 3.29 -5.06
CA LEU A 254 14.76 2.18 -4.37
C LEU A 254 15.24 2.09 -2.91
N LYS A 255 16.57 2.13 -2.72
CA LYS A 255 17.16 2.09 -1.40
C LYS A 255 16.83 3.31 -0.55
N ALA A 256 16.88 4.51 -1.13
CA ALA A 256 16.55 5.76 -0.43
C ALA A 256 15.11 5.76 0.08
N LEU A 257 14.15 5.33 -0.75
CA LEU A 257 12.74 5.25 -0.36
C LEU A 257 12.51 4.17 0.69
N PHE A 258 13.15 3.01 0.56
CA PHE A 258 13.07 1.94 1.56
C PHE A 258 13.63 2.38 2.91
N ASP A 259 14.82 2.95 2.95
CA ASP A 259 15.48 3.41 4.17
C ASP A 259 14.64 4.51 4.85
N ALA A 260 14.19 5.52 4.09
CA ALA A 260 13.38 6.61 4.64
C ALA A 260 12.04 6.12 5.19
N LEU A 261 11.29 5.31 4.44
CA LEU A 261 10.01 4.74 4.92
C LEU A 261 10.20 3.90 6.18
N THR A 262 11.30 3.15 6.28
CA THR A 262 11.65 2.40 7.50
C THR A 262 11.85 3.34 8.69
N VAL A 263 12.53 4.48 8.50
CA VAL A 263 12.68 5.51 9.56
C VAL A 263 11.32 6.07 9.95
N LEU A 264 10.48 6.47 8.97
CA LEU A 264 9.17 7.08 9.24
C LEU A 264 8.19 6.13 9.92
N GLN A 265 8.35 4.81 9.73
CA GLN A 265 7.61 3.83 10.52
C GLN A 265 8.14 3.75 11.95
N ALA A 266 9.45 3.67 12.12
CA ALA A 266 10.10 3.50 13.43
C ALA A 266 9.86 4.69 14.36
N ASP A 267 9.83 5.92 13.83
CA ASP A 267 9.60 7.15 14.59
C ASP A 267 8.11 7.54 14.73
N GLY A 268 7.22 6.77 14.11
CA GLY A 268 5.77 6.97 14.16
C GLY A 268 5.24 8.07 13.24
N THR A 269 6.05 8.65 12.37
CA THR A 269 5.63 9.70 11.42
C THR A 269 4.55 9.17 10.47
N GLN A 270 4.72 7.97 9.89
CA GLN A 270 3.70 7.38 9.01
C GLN A 270 2.36 7.20 9.72
N LYS A 271 2.39 6.71 10.97
CA LYS A 271 1.17 6.55 11.79
C LYS A 271 0.44 7.88 11.99
N LYS A 272 1.16 8.95 12.34
CA LYS A 272 0.58 10.29 12.54
C LYS A 272 -0.07 10.83 11.27
N ILE A 273 0.58 10.61 10.10
CA ILE A 273 0.01 11.00 8.80
C ILE A 273 -1.28 10.23 8.53
N TYR A 274 -1.31 8.91 8.79
CA TYR A 274 -2.51 8.11 8.61
C TYR A 274 -3.67 8.60 9.48
N GLU A 275 -3.41 8.85 10.77
CA GLU A 275 -4.41 9.38 11.70
C GLU A 275 -4.95 10.75 11.24
N GLN A 276 -4.09 11.63 10.70
CA GLN A 276 -4.49 12.93 10.14
C GLN A 276 -5.51 12.78 9.01
N TYR A 277 -5.31 11.80 8.13
CA TYR A 277 -6.18 11.54 6.98
C TYR A 277 -7.26 10.47 7.25
N LYS A 278 -7.45 10.07 8.52
CA LYS A 278 -8.44 9.07 8.96
C LYS A 278 -8.24 7.70 8.30
N LEU A 279 -7.01 7.38 7.94
CA LEU A 279 -6.61 6.03 7.58
C LEU A 279 -6.36 5.22 8.85
N ASP A 280 -6.77 3.94 8.84
CA ASP A 280 -6.52 3.06 9.97
C ASP A 280 -5.01 2.71 10.04
N PRO A 281 -4.31 3.02 11.15
CA PRO A 281 -2.92 2.62 11.33
C PRO A 281 -2.66 1.11 11.27
N ALA A 282 -3.69 0.28 11.48
CA ALA A 282 -3.59 -1.16 11.30
C ALA A 282 -3.32 -1.59 9.84
N LEU A 283 -3.51 -0.69 8.88
CA LEU A 283 -3.16 -0.92 7.48
C LEU A 283 -1.65 -0.84 7.21
N ILE A 284 -0.85 -0.32 8.14
CA ILE A 284 0.61 -0.20 7.99
C ILE A 284 1.24 -1.59 7.95
N LEU A 285 2.01 -1.87 6.91
CA LEU A 285 2.84 -3.08 6.79
C LEU A 285 4.31 -2.75 7.07
N PRO A 286 5.10 -3.72 7.55
CA PRO A 286 6.56 -3.60 7.49
C PRO A 286 7.03 -3.25 6.08
N ILE A 287 7.94 -2.29 5.98
CA ILE A 287 8.47 -1.87 4.69
C ILE A 287 9.17 -3.05 4.01
N ALA A 288 8.84 -3.27 2.73
CA ALA A 288 9.45 -4.35 1.95
C ALA A 288 9.60 -3.96 0.48
N ILE A 289 10.68 -4.43 -0.14
CA ILE A 289 10.89 -4.33 -1.58
C ILE A 289 10.17 -5.50 -2.25
N GLN A 290 9.46 -5.21 -3.35
CA GLN A 290 8.84 -6.20 -4.23
C GLN A 290 9.32 -5.96 -5.67
N ARG A 291 9.75 -7.04 -6.36
CA ARG A 291 10.31 -7.00 -7.71
C ARG A 291 9.68 -8.00 -8.66
#